data_74081e4951f70b6ae9ffedea6c79f131
#
_entry.id   74081e4951f70b6ae9ffedea6c79f131
#
_cell.length_a   1.000
_cell.length_b   1.000
_cell.length_c   1.000
_cell.angle_alpha   90.00
_cell.angle_beta   90.00
_cell.angle_gamma   90.00
#
_symmetry.space_group_name_H-M   'P 1'
#
loop_
_entity.id
_entity.type
_entity.pdbx_description
1 polymer ?
#
loop_
_entity_poly.entity_id
_entity_poly.type
_entity_poly.pdbx_seq_one_letter_code
_entity_poly.pdbx_strand_id
1 'polypeptide(L)'
;MTSYQDKPWLAQLTEAQRAPVQPPPSTLHAFRAAVRAVPDRTALAYFDGRLSYAETDALSDGVAAHLAARGFRRGDRAAVMLQNTPHFVLALLGVWKAGGVVVPVNPMYKSAEMRHILDDAEVTAVICADHTWDGFLRATAAGAPSVRIALTACERELQTRDDARVLRGEPLGPQEDADDLLAVARGAGRLRAAPADPGLTADDVALISYTSGTSGTPKGATNTHGNIAYNAERQRTGLGLPEGATYFALAPLFHITGMVCELAACVANAGTLALAYRFEAGVVLDAFLEHRPAYTVGPSTAYMALMAHPGVTRDHFASFVTLSSGGAPLPPALVEKFRAGFGPYLHNGYGLTECTAPCASVPPGRQAPVDKVSGTLAVGVPGPDTVVRILGEDGRELPFGEPGEIAVRGPQVVPGYWRRPDATAEAIPDGELRTGDIGFMDPDGWLYVVDRKKDMINASGFKVWPREVEDVLYSHPAVREAAVVGVPDAYRGETVKAYVSLRPGTAPQPAELAAYCKERLAAYKYPREVEILAELPKTTSGKILRRELRHRA
;
A
#
# COMPACT_ATOMS: atom_id res chain seq x y z
N MET A 1 -21.03 -27.19 -14.10
CA MET A 1 -20.67 -25.78 -14.16
C MET A 1 -19.44 -25.61 -13.31
N THR A 2 -18.43 -24.93 -13.80
CA THR A 2 -17.22 -24.63 -13.03
C THR A 2 -17.60 -23.72 -11.86
N SER A 3 -17.18 -24.06 -10.66
CA SER A 3 -17.41 -23.30 -9.41
C SER A 3 -16.15 -22.51 -9.04
N TYR A 4 -16.26 -21.44 -8.26
CA TYR A 4 -15.10 -20.75 -7.68
C TYR A 4 -14.26 -21.69 -6.79
N GLN A 5 -14.86 -22.74 -6.24
CA GLN A 5 -14.14 -23.75 -5.45
C GLN A 5 -13.19 -24.61 -6.32
N ASP A 6 -13.46 -24.73 -7.62
CA ASP A 6 -12.59 -25.44 -8.56
C ASP A 6 -11.33 -24.64 -8.91
N LYS A 7 -11.26 -23.37 -8.49
CA LYS A 7 -10.12 -22.45 -8.66
C LYS A 7 -9.63 -22.40 -10.11
N PRO A 8 -10.44 -21.99 -11.10
CA PRO A 8 -10.04 -21.98 -12.50
C PRO A 8 -8.81 -21.12 -12.77
N TRP A 9 -8.57 -20.09 -11.96
CA TRP A 9 -7.40 -19.22 -12.04
C TRP A 9 -6.05 -19.93 -11.86
N LEU A 10 -6.02 -21.13 -11.29
CA LEU A 10 -4.78 -21.88 -11.16
C LEU A 10 -4.16 -22.22 -12.53
N ALA A 11 -4.95 -22.24 -13.60
CA ALA A 11 -4.45 -22.41 -14.96
C ALA A 11 -3.54 -21.25 -15.43
N GLN A 12 -3.67 -20.07 -14.82
CA GLN A 12 -2.86 -18.91 -15.13
C GLN A 12 -1.49 -18.91 -14.43
N LEU A 13 -1.33 -19.76 -13.40
CA LEU A 13 -0.11 -19.84 -12.59
C LEU A 13 0.83 -20.94 -13.12
N THR A 14 2.13 -20.72 -13.01
CA THR A 14 3.14 -21.77 -13.22
C THR A 14 3.10 -22.82 -12.10
N GLU A 15 3.73 -23.96 -12.30
CA GLU A 15 3.84 -24.99 -11.26
C GLU A 15 4.48 -24.47 -9.98
N ALA A 16 5.57 -23.71 -10.08
CA ALA A 16 6.23 -23.05 -8.95
C ALA A 16 5.30 -22.08 -8.21
N GLN A 17 4.48 -21.33 -8.92
CA GLN A 17 3.53 -20.39 -8.33
C GLN A 17 2.33 -21.10 -7.67
N ARG A 18 1.99 -22.32 -8.09
CA ARG A 18 0.93 -23.15 -7.47
C ARG A 18 1.41 -23.88 -6.23
N ALA A 19 2.73 -24.07 -6.08
CA ALA A 19 3.28 -24.80 -4.96
C ALA A 19 2.83 -24.22 -3.62
N PRO A 20 2.49 -25.06 -2.64
CA PRO A 20 2.19 -24.61 -1.28
C PRO A 20 3.35 -23.82 -0.69
N VAL A 21 3.07 -22.75 0.01
CA VAL A 21 4.08 -22.02 0.76
C VAL A 21 4.07 -22.43 2.23
N GLN A 22 5.25 -22.41 2.86
CA GLN A 22 5.42 -22.64 4.28
C GLN A 22 6.03 -21.38 4.90
N PRO A 23 5.20 -20.37 5.22
CA PRO A 23 5.71 -19.14 5.78
C PRO A 23 6.30 -19.39 7.18
N PRO A 24 7.34 -18.64 7.56
CA PRO A 24 7.79 -18.62 8.95
C PRO A 24 6.70 -18.05 9.86
N PRO A 25 6.76 -18.28 11.18
CA PRO A 25 5.76 -17.75 12.12
C PRO A 25 5.60 -16.23 12.07
N SER A 26 6.65 -15.51 11.67
CA SER A 26 6.61 -14.04 11.51
C SER A 26 7.70 -13.54 10.58
N THR A 27 7.54 -12.31 10.08
CA THR A 27 8.61 -11.60 9.35
C THR A 27 9.88 -11.42 10.20
N LEU A 28 9.76 -11.30 11.53
CA LEU A 28 10.91 -11.26 12.44
C LEU A 28 11.71 -12.57 12.41
N HIS A 29 11.04 -13.73 12.30
CA HIS A 29 11.72 -15.02 12.13
C HIS A 29 12.45 -15.10 10.79
N ALA A 30 11.84 -14.62 9.70
CA ALA A 30 12.49 -14.51 8.38
C ALA A 30 13.71 -13.58 8.45
N PHE A 31 13.60 -12.43 9.09
CA PHE A 31 14.68 -11.47 9.28
C PHE A 31 15.86 -12.12 10.05
N ARG A 32 15.60 -12.76 11.17
CA ARG A 32 16.62 -13.47 11.94
C ARG A 32 17.28 -14.63 11.18
N ALA A 33 16.51 -15.29 10.29
CA ALA A 33 17.08 -16.29 9.39
C ALA A 33 18.04 -15.67 8.39
N ALA A 34 17.70 -14.53 7.79
CA ALA A 34 18.56 -13.76 6.89
C ALA A 34 19.83 -13.25 7.61
N VAL A 35 19.71 -12.73 8.84
CA VAL A 35 20.86 -12.32 9.68
C VAL A 35 21.85 -13.49 9.86
N ARG A 36 21.35 -14.69 10.11
CA ARG A 36 22.23 -15.89 10.27
C ARG A 36 22.85 -16.34 8.95
N ALA A 37 22.10 -16.25 7.85
CA ALA A 37 22.55 -16.76 6.55
C ALA A 37 23.50 -15.79 5.82
N VAL A 38 23.21 -14.50 5.90
CA VAL A 38 23.89 -13.46 5.12
C VAL A 38 24.13 -12.17 5.94
N PRO A 39 24.84 -12.24 7.08
CA PRO A 39 24.98 -11.13 8.03
C PRO A 39 25.56 -9.86 7.39
N ASP A 40 26.50 -10.00 6.47
CA ASP A 40 27.23 -8.89 5.84
C ASP A 40 26.53 -8.33 4.59
N ARG A 41 25.45 -9.00 4.12
CA ARG A 41 24.67 -8.49 3.00
C ARG A 41 23.95 -7.19 3.41
N THR A 42 23.94 -6.21 2.52
CA THR A 42 23.15 -4.98 2.73
C THR A 42 21.67 -5.33 2.89
N ALA A 43 21.10 -5.01 4.03
CA ALA A 43 19.65 -5.13 4.29
C ALA A 43 18.93 -3.85 3.84
N LEU A 44 19.48 -2.69 4.18
CA LEU A 44 18.91 -1.38 3.89
C LEU A 44 19.91 -0.52 3.13
N ALA A 45 19.46 0.11 2.05
CA ALA A 45 20.19 1.15 1.32
C ALA A 45 19.35 2.44 1.35
N TYR A 46 19.91 3.52 1.83
CA TYR A 46 19.22 4.81 1.94
C TYR A 46 20.11 5.91 1.37
N PHE A 47 19.78 6.37 0.17
CA PHE A 47 20.70 7.16 -0.63
C PHE A 47 22.09 6.48 -0.74
N ASP A 48 23.16 7.13 -0.32
CA ASP A 48 24.52 6.60 -0.28
C ASP A 48 24.85 5.75 0.96
N GLY A 49 23.98 5.79 1.98
CA GLY A 49 24.15 5.01 3.22
C GLY A 49 23.68 3.56 3.07
N ARG A 50 24.31 2.65 3.82
CA ARG A 50 24.00 1.22 3.81
C ARG A 50 24.06 0.66 5.23
N LEU A 51 23.14 -0.27 5.54
CA LEU A 51 23.19 -1.11 6.74
C LEU A 51 23.13 -2.57 6.32
N SER A 52 24.03 -3.39 6.85
CA SER A 52 23.98 -4.83 6.69
C SER A 52 22.85 -5.45 7.53
N TYR A 53 22.55 -6.74 7.31
CA TYR A 53 21.62 -7.50 8.15
C TYR A 53 22.08 -7.52 9.60
N ALA A 54 23.37 -7.75 9.86
CA ALA A 54 23.94 -7.74 11.21
C ALA A 54 23.85 -6.37 11.90
N GLU A 55 24.15 -5.28 11.18
CA GLU A 55 24.02 -3.91 11.73
C GLU A 55 22.55 -3.55 12.00
N THR A 56 21.64 -3.91 11.08
CA THR A 56 20.20 -3.70 11.26
C THR A 56 19.66 -4.48 12.47
N ASP A 57 20.14 -5.70 12.66
CA ASP A 57 19.78 -6.54 13.82
C ASP A 57 20.27 -5.90 15.12
N ALA A 58 21.54 -5.54 15.20
CA ALA A 58 22.12 -4.91 16.39
C ALA A 58 21.44 -3.57 16.75
N LEU A 59 21.16 -2.72 15.76
CA LEU A 59 20.48 -1.44 15.99
C LEU A 59 19.04 -1.65 16.46
N SER A 60 18.32 -2.58 15.87
CA SER A 60 16.95 -2.88 16.30
C SER A 60 16.88 -3.59 17.66
N ASP A 61 17.94 -4.35 18.07
CA ASP A 61 18.08 -4.85 19.44
C ASP A 61 18.20 -3.71 20.45
N GLY A 62 18.93 -2.64 20.09
CA GLY A 62 19.03 -1.44 20.92
C GLY A 62 17.70 -0.77 21.14
N VAL A 63 16.92 -0.60 20.08
CA VAL A 63 15.56 -0.06 20.18
C VAL A 63 14.68 -0.93 21.10
N ALA A 64 14.69 -2.25 20.91
CA ALA A 64 13.91 -3.17 21.73
C ALA A 64 14.30 -3.13 23.21
N ALA A 65 15.61 -3.11 23.50
CA ALA A 65 16.13 -3.04 24.87
C ALA A 65 15.73 -1.71 25.55
N HIS A 66 15.78 -0.59 24.83
CA HIS A 66 15.35 0.71 25.35
C HIS A 66 13.84 0.71 25.65
N LEU A 67 13.01 0.22 24.72
CA LEU A 67 11.57 0.09 24.93
C LEU A 67 11.27 -0.75 26.19
N ALA A 68 11.91 -1.90 26.34
CA ALA A 68 11.75 -2.74 27.53
C ALA A 68 12.20 -2.05 28.82
N ALA A 69 13.33 -1.35 28.82
CA ALA A 69 13.83 -0.58 29.96
C ALA A 69 12.88 0.57 30.36
N ARG A 70 12.15 1.13 29.41
CA ARG A 70 11.10 2.15 29.64
C ARG A 70 9.73 1.55 30.01
N GLY A 71 9.65 0.23 30.22
CA GLY A 71 8.45 -0.48 30.65
C GLY A 71 7.46 -0.82 29.54
N PHE A 72 7.91 -0.86 28.28
CA PHE A 72 7.13 -1.41 27.16
C PHE A 72 7.03 -2.93 27.31
N ARG A 73 5.87 -3.50 27.13
CA ARG A 73 5.57 -4.91 27.39
C ARG A 73 5.02 -5.60 26.14
N ARG A 74 5.04 -6.93 26.13
CA ARG A 74 4.36 -7.73 25.10
C ARG A 74 2.90 -7.28 24.95
N GLY A 75 2.50 -7.06 23.70
CA GLY A 75 1.16 -6.59 23.34
C GLY A 75 0.95 -5.08 23.47
N ASP A 76 1.92 -4.30 23.98
CA ASP A 76 1.85 -2.84 23.93
C ASP A 76 1.94 -2.35 22.48
N ARG A 77 1.34 -1.19 22.21
CA ARG A 77 1.28 -0.61 20.85
C ARG A 77 2.25 0.55 20.73
N ALA A 78 3.00 0.55 19.62
CA ALA A 78 3.87 1.66 19.25
C ALA A 78 3.39 2.30 17.95
N ALA A 79 3.03 3.56 17.98
CA ALA A 79 2.72 4.34 16.78
C ALA A 79 4.04 4.74 16.09
N VAL A 80 4.20 4.33 14.83
CA VAL A 80 5.37 4.66 14.01
C VAL A 80 4.96 5.60 12.89
N MET A 81 5.33 6.88 13.04
CA MET A 81 4.98 7.98 12.12
C MET A 81 6.23 8.50 11.41
N LEU A 82 6.76 7.68 10.51
CA LEU A 82 7.98 7.92 9.76
C LEU A 82 7.77 7.70 8.26
N GLN A 83 8.56 8.38 7.44
CA GLN A 83 8.65 8.15 6.00
C GLN A 83 9.48 6.88 5.70
N ASN A 84 9.74 6.61 4.41
CA ASN A 84 10.58 5.49 3.96
C ASN A 84 12.06 5.73 4.31
N THR A 85 12.41 5.50 5.57
CA THR A 85 13.77 5.66 6.12
C THR A 85 14.22 4.37 6.82
N PRO A 86 15.52 4.15 7.03
CA PRO A 86 16.00 3.04 7.85
C PRO A 86 15.40 3.05 9.26
N HIS A 87 15.15 4.23 9.82
CA HIS A 87 14.54 4.39 11.15
C HIS A 87 13.16 3.72 11.26
N PHE A 88 12.36 3.74 10.17
CA PHE A 88 11.08 3.03 10.13
C PHE A 88 11.29 1.52 10.33
N VAL A 89 12.27 0.95 9.63
CA VAL A 89 12.58 -0.49 9.72
C VAL A 89 13.16 -0.84 11.09
N LEU A 90 14.06 -0.02 11.63
CA LEU A 90 14.63 -0.19 12.98
C LEU A 90 13.54 -0.12 14.06
N ALA A 91 12.62 0.83 13.96
CA ALA A 91 11.48 0.97 14.85
C ALA A 91 10.56 -0.27 14.78
N LEU A 92 10.19 -0.69 13.56
CA LEU A 92 9.34 -1.87 13.33
C LEU A 92 9.95 -3.13 13.97
N LEU A 93 11.20 -3.42 13.63
CA LEU A 93 11.91 -4.60 14.17
C LEU A 93 12.10 -4.49 15.68
N GLY A 94 12.46 -3.31 16.19
CA GLY A 94 12.64 -3.07 17.62
C GLY A 94 11.35 -3.30 18.42
N VAL A 95 10.22 -2.81 17.93
CA VAL A 95 8.91 -3.03 18.55
C VAL A 95 8.54 -4.52 18.52
N TRP A 96 8.73 -5.22 17.40
CA TRP A 96 8.46 -6.67 17.32
C TRP A 96 9.40 -7.48 18.22
N LYS A 97 10.69 -7.12 18.30
CA LYS A 97 11.65 -7.74 19.22
C LYS A 97 11.28 -7.52 20.70
N ALA A 98 10.63 -6.41 21.02
CA ALA A 98 10.06 -6.14 22.34
C ALA A 98 8.70 -6.86 22.58
N GLY A 99 8.19 -7.61 21.59
CA GLY A 99 6.91 -8.30 21.66
C GLY A 99 5.70 -7.39 21.45
N GLY A 100 5.90 -6.18 20.92
CA GLY A 100 4.85 -5.19 20.72
C GLY A 100 4.15 -5.26 19.36
N VAL A 101 3.12 -4.45 19.24
CA VAL A 101 2.30 -4.25 18.04
C VAL A 101 2.62 -2.89 17.43
N VAL A 102 2.92 -2.84 16.15
CA VAL A 102 3.16 -1.57 15.45
C VAL A 102 1.84 -0.99 14.95
N VAL A 103 1.65 0.30 15.17
CA VAL A 103 0.58 1.09 14.55
C VAL A 103 1.24 2.00 13.52
N PRO A 104 1.29 1.59 12.24
CA PRO A 104 1.90 2.43 11.21
C PRO A 104 1.00 3.64 10.94
N VAL A 105 1.59 4.83 11.04
CA VAL A 105 0.85 6.10 10.92
C VAL A 105 1.36 6.90 9.73
N ASN A 106 0.43 7.43 8.97
CA ASN A 106 0.74 8.34 7.86
C ASN A 106 1.40 9.63 8.38
N PRO A 107 2.65 9.97 7.96
CA PRO A 107 3.36 11.17 8.42
C PRO A 107 2.69 12.51 8.07
N MET A 108 1.65 12.50 7.23
CA MET A 108 0.90 13.71 6.89
C MET A 108 -0.33 13.93 7.77
N TYR A 109 -0.66 13.01 8.67
CA TYR A 109 -1.74 13.21 9.63
C TYR A 109 -1.44 14.39 10.56
N LYS A 110 -2.51 15.00 11.06
CA LYS A 110 -2.46 16.13 11.99
C LYS A 110 -2.97 15.70 13.38
N SER A 111 -2.96 16.66 14.30
CA SER A 111 -3.29 16.41 15.71
C SER A 111 -4.61 15.64 15.92
N ALA A 112 -5.67 15.99 15.20
CA ALA A 112 -6.98 15.34 15.37
C ALA A 112 -6.99 13.87 14.95
N GLU A 113 -6.36 13.56 13.79
CA GLU A 113 -6.25 12.19 13.28
C GLU A 113 -5.34 11.36 14.18
N MET A 114 -4.22 11.96 14.60
CA MET A 114 -3.27 11.30 15.49
C MET A 114 -3.89 11.04 16.87
N ARG A 115 -4.65 12.00 17.42
CA ARG A 115 -5.35 11.83 18.70
C ARG A 115 -6.27 10.63 18.69
N HIS A 116 -7.07 10.47 17.63
CA HIS A 116 -7.94 9.32 17.47
C HIS A 116 -7.15 8.00 17.53
N ILE A 117 -6.02 7.90 16.83
CA ILE A 117 -5.18 6.68 16.81
C ILE A 117 -4.58 6.40 18.20
N LEU A 118 -4.06 7.44 18.86
CA LEU A 118 -3.46 7.29 20.20
C LEU A 118 -4.46 6.75 21.22
N ASP A 119 -5.70 7.25 21.18
CA ASP A 119 -6.75 6.86 22.12
C ASP A 119 -7.33 5.49 21.75
N ASP A 120 -7.69 5.25 20.48
CA ASP A 120 -8.35 4.00 20.04
C ASP A 120 -7.43 2.78 20.16
N ALA A 121 -6.15 2.92 19.78
CA ALA A 121 -5.18 1.85 19.93
C ALA A 121 -4.53 1.79 21.32
N GLU A 122 -4.82 2.73 22.23
CA GLU A 122 -4.14 2.87 23.53
C GLU A 122 -2.61 2.79 23.36
N VAL A 123 -2.08 3.68 22.53
CA VAL A 123 -0.67 3.70 22.16
C VAL A 123 0.22 3.96 23.37
N THR A 124 1.22 3.11 23.60
CA THR A 124 2.17 3.21 24.72
C THR A 124 3.43 3.97 24.33
N ALA A 125 3.88 3.80 23.08
CA ALA A 125 5.09 4.45 22.55
C ALA A 125 4.78 5.18 21.24
N VAL A 126 5.39 6.35 21.05
CA VAL A 126 5.35 7.09 19.79
C VAL A 126 6.76 7.16 19.22
N ILE A 127 6.93 6.83 17.94
CA ILE A 127 8.19 6.91 17.21
C ILE A 127 7.94 7.74 15.96
N CYS A 128 8.58 8.92 15.84
CA CYS A 128 8.29 9.86 14.76
C CYS A 128 9.54 10.66 14.35
N ALA A 129 9.42 11.46 13.28
CA ALA A 129 10.45 12.41 12.93
C ALA A 129 10.53 13.56 13.98
N ASP A 130 11.72 14.11 14.21
CA ASP A 130 11.99 15.19 15.15
C ASP A 130 11.09 16.42 14.89
N HIS A 131 10.99 16.86 13.63
CA HIS A 131 10.13 17.99 13.23
C HIS A 131 8.63 17.70 13.41
N THR A 132 8.20 16.43 13.36
CA THR A 132 6.82 16.04 13.63
C THR A 132 6.53 16.13 15.13
N TRP A 133 7.48 15.67 15.95
CA TRP A 133 7.39 15.75 17.40
C TRP A 133 7.27 17.20 17.87
N ASP A 134 8.20 18.05 17.47
CA ASP A 134 8.22 19.46 17.83
C ASP A 134 7.03 20.24 17.27
N GLY A 135 6.65 19.95 16.02
CA GLY A 135 5.58 20.67 15.32
C GLY A 135 4.18 20.51 15.93
N PHE A 136 3.80 19.31 16.39
CA PHE A 136 2.47 19.08 16.97
C PHE A 136 2.34 17.83 17.85
N LEU A 137 3.18 16.81 17.64
CA LEU A 137 2.92 15.49 18.21
C LEU A 137 3.22 15.45 19.70
N ARG A 138 4.18 16.22 20.19
CA ARG A 138 4.47 16.43 21.63
C ARG A 138 3.21 16.85 22.38
N ALA A 139 2.55 17.90 21.93
CA ALA A 139 1.32 18.41 22.56
C ALA A 139 0.15 17.42 22.44
N THR A 140 0.04 16.72 21.31
CA THR A 140 -1.00 15.70 21.08
C THR A 140 -0.80 14.50 22.02
N ALA A 141 0.43 14.02 22.15
CA ALA A 141 0.81 12.90 23.01
C ALA A 141 0.64 13.23 24.50
N ALA A 142 0.97 14.44 24.94
CA ALA A 142 0.77 14.89 26.32
C ALA A 142 -0.71 14.81 26.76
N GLY A 143 -1.64 14.92 25.82
CA GLY A 143 -3.07 14.70 26.10
C GLY A 143 -3.50 13.22 26.11
N ALA A 144 -2.67 12.27 25.71
CA ALA A 144 -2.98 10.84 25.65
C ALA A 144 -2.30 10.08 26.80
N PRO A 145 -3.00 9.73 27.89
CA PRO A 145 -2.39 9.20 29.12
C PRO A 145 -1.74 7.82 28.95
N SER A 146 -2.04 7.10 27.88
CA SER A 146 -1.41 5.82 27.54
C SER A 146 0.02 5.98 27.02
N VAL A 147 0.35 7.13 26.40
CA VAL A 147 1.68 7.41 25.83
C VAL A 147 2.68 7.70 26.96
N ARG A 148 3.71 6.88 27.06
CA ARG A 148 4.74 6.97 28.11
C ARG A 148 6.15 7.04 27.54
N ILE A 149 6.32 6.71 26.27
CA ILE A 149 7.60 6.61 25.60
C ILE A 149 7.53 7.39 24.29
N ALA A 150 8.50 8.25 24.05
CA ALA A 150 8.65 8.97 22.79
C ALA A 150 10.07 8.78 22.26
N LEU A 151 10.17 8.41 20.99
CA LEU A 151 11.43 8.34 20.25
C LEU A 151 11.34 9.21 19.01
N THR A 152 12.38 10.00 18.77
CA THR A 152 12.49 10.84 17.58
C THR A 152 13.62 10.38 16.67
N ALA A 153 13.51 10.65 15.39
CA ALA A 153 14.48 10.30 14.38
C ALA A 153 14.69 11.46 13.41
N CYS A 154 15.93 11.70 13.02
CA CYS A 154 16.27 12.64 11.97
C CYS A 154 16.42 11.89 10.63
N GLU A 155 15.67 12.29 9.62
CA GLU A 155 15.69 11.67 8.29
C GLU A 155 17.01 11.85 7.53
N ARG A 156 17.90 12.74 8.01
CA ARG A 156 19.24 12.95 7.42
C ARG A 156 20.28 11.97 7.92
N GLU A 157 19.98 11.22 8.96
CA GLU A 157 20.88 10.22 9.50
C GLU A 157 21.00 9.00 8.59
N LEU A 158 22.05 8.22 8.79
CA LEU A 158 22.34 6.98 8.06
C LEU A 158 22.56 7.18 6.55
N GLN A 159 22.89 8.39 6.13
CA GLN A 159 23.30 8.79 4.79
C GLN A 159 24.13 10.09 4.84
N THR A 160 24.75 10.50 3.72
CA THR A 160 25.53 11.75 3.64
C THR A 160 25.18 12.65 2.44
N ARG A 161 24.30 12.18 1.57
CA ARG A 161 23.91 12.89 0.32
C ARG A 161 23.11 14.16 0.59
N ASP A 162 22.23 14.14 1.58
CA ASP A 162 21.35 15.27 1.94
C ASP A 162 20.57 15.86 0.76
N ASP A 163 19.92 15.02 -0.03
CA ASP A 163 19.22 15.43 -1.24
C ASP A 163 18.13 16.47 -0.95
N ALA A 164 18.39 17.72 -1.29
CA ALA A 164 17.52 18.88 -1.00
C ALA A 164 16.16 18.82 -1.73
N ARG A 165 15.99 17.94 -2.73
CA ARG A 165 14.68 17.72 -3.40
C ARG A 165 13.66 17.14 -2.44
N VAL A 166 14.09 16.32 -1.48
CA VAL A 166 13.23 15.62 -0.52
C VAL A 166 13.56 15.93 0.94
N LEU A 167 14.83 16.13 1.31
CA LEU A 167 15.27 16.46 2.66
C LEU A 167 15.36 17.99 2.80
N ARG A 168 14.31 18.59 3.38
CA ARG A 168 14.17 20.05 3.50
C ARG A 168 14.20 20.46 4.97
N GLY A 169 14.63 21.70 5.23
CA GLY A 169 14.77 22.23 6.59
C GLY A 169 16.08 21.81 7.26
N GLU A 170 16.35 22.37 8.43
CA GLU A 170 17.51 22.03 9.26
C GLU A 170 17.13 20.93 10.26
N PRO A 171 18.06 20.04 10.64
CA PRO A 171 17.86 19.10 11.73
C PRO A 171 17.57 19.84 13.05
N LEU A 172 16.59 19.38 13.81
CA LEU A 172 16.25 20.03 15.09
C LEU A 172 17.16 19.57 16.24
N GLY A 173 17.85 18.45 16.07
CA GLY A 173 18.65 17.85 17.14
C GLY A 173 17.82 17.17 18.23
N PRO A 174 18.46 16.77 19.35
CA PRO A 174 17.82 16.05 20.43
C PRO A 174 16.66 16.82 21.06
N GLN A 175 15.56 16.14 21.33
CA GLN A 175 14.35 16.70 21.94
C GLN A 175 14.34 16.46 23.46
N GLU A 176 13.90 17.44 24.26
CA GLU A 176 13.90 17.33 25.72
C GLU A 176 13.01 16.19 26.26
N ASP A 177 11.83 15.99 25.64
CA ASP A 177 10.80 15.04 26.10
C ASP A 177 10.76 13.75 25.28
N ALA A 178 11.78 13.50 24.46
CA ALA A 178 11.87 12.29 23.65
C ALA A 178 13.34 11.83 23.54
N ASP A 179 13.53 10.52 23.50
CA ASP A 179 14.86 9.96 23.29
C ASP A 179 15.16 9.89 21.78
N ASP A 180 16.41 10.10 21.39
CA ASP A 180 16.86 9.96 20.01
C ASP A 180 16.93 8.47 19.64
N LEU A 181 16.21 8.06 18.57
CA LEU A 181 16.09 6.65 18.17
C LEU A 181 17.45 6.05 17.80
N LEU A 182 18.28 6.76 17.05
CA LEU A 182 19.57 6.24 16.62
C LEU A 182 20.58 6.20 17.77
N ALA A 183 20.53 7.16 18.69
CA ALA A 183 21.35 7.16 19.89
C ALA A 183 21.01 5.96 20.80
N VAL A 184 19.71 5.67 21.03
CA VAL A 184 19.29 4.49 21.81
C VAL A 184 19.62 3.19 21.08
N ALA A 185 19.45 3.13 19.76
CA ALA A 185 19.83 1.98 18.96
C ALA A 185 21.32 1.65 19.08
N ARG A 186 22.20 2.65 19.03
CA ARG A 186 23.65 2.51 19.20
C ARG A 186 24.07 2.25 20.65
N GLY A 187 23.25 2.66 21.60
CA GLY A 187 23.51 2.44 23.04
C GLY A 187 23.51 0.97 23.44
N ALA A 188 22.95 0.08 22.64
CA ALA A 188 22.93 -1.37 22.89
C ALA A 188 24.33 -2.03 22.97
N GLY A 189 25.35 -1.42 22.36
CA GLY A 189 26.73 -1.89 22.53
C GLY A 189 27.24 -1.86 23.98
N ARG A 190 26.50 -1.22 24.89
CA ARG A 190 26.70 -1.22 26.35
C ARG A 190 25.84 -2.28 27.06
N LEU A 191 24.83 -2.86 26.38
CA LEU A 191 23.98 -3.92 26.91
C LEU A 191 24.66 -5.28 26.66
N ARG A 192 24.88 -6.05 27.72
CA ARG A 192 25.63 -7.32 27.68
C ARG A 192 24.87 -8.50 27.03
N ALA A 193 23.61 -8.32 26.65
CA ALA A 193 22.79 -9.39 26.03
C ALA A 193 21.76 -8.81 25.06
N ALA A 194 21.55 -9.51 23.92
CA ALA A 194 20.42 -9.28 23.04
C ALA A 194 19.10 -9.46 23.80
N PRO A 195 18.02 -8.76 23.43
CA PRO A 195 16.70 -8.99 24.00
C PRO A 195 16.30 -10.47 23.91
N ALA A 196 15.63 -10.97 24.94
CA ALA A 196 15.06 -12.32 24.90
C ALA A 196 14.08 -12.46 23.74
N ASP A 197 13.98 -13.66 23.15
CA ASP A 197 12.98 -13.90 22.11
C ASP A 197 11.56 -13.67 22.69
N PRO A 198 10.76 -12.77 22.10
CA PRO A 198 9.40 -12.53 22.57
C PRO A 198 8.45 -13.72 22.34
N GLY A 199 8.87 -14.76 21.61
CA GLY A 199 8.05 -15.92 21.30
C GLY A 199 6.83 -15.58 20.45
N LEU A 200 7.00 -14.74 19.42
CA LEU A 200 5.91 -14.35 18.51
C LEU A 200 5.42 -15.56 17.70
N THR A 201 4.11 -15.70 17.61
CA THR A 201 3.42 -16.72 16.82
C THR A 201 2.76 -16.11 15.59
N ALA A 202 2.25 -16.94 14.69
CA ALA A 202 1.52 -16.48 13.51
C ALA A 202 0.22 -15.74 13.86
N ASP A 203 -0.39 -16.07 15.00
CA ASP A 203 -1.67 -15.50 15.44
C ASP A 203 -1.52 -14.18 16.22
N ASP A 204 -0.30 -13.85 16.68
CA ASP A 204 -0.04 -12.57 17.34
C ASP A 204 -0.25 -11.42 16.34
N VAL A 205 -0.91 -10.34 16.82
CA VAL A 205 -1.11 -9.13 16.03
C VAL A 205 0.24 -8.43 15.83
N ALA A 206 0.63 -8.25 14.58
CA ALA A 206 1.86 -7.55 14.19
C ALA A 206 1.64 -6.05 13.98
N LEU A 207 0.50 -5.72 13.33
CA LEU A 207 0.13 -4.36 13.00
C LEU A 207 -1.34 -4.09 13.36
N ILE A 208 -1.63 -2.85 13.75
CA ILE A 208 -2.98 -2.29 13.70
C ILE A 208 -2.96 -1.21 12.63
N SER A 209 -3.44 -1.55 11.43
CA SER A 209 -3.39 -0.67 10.26
C SER A 209 -4.71 0.07 10.12
N TYR A 210 -4.72 1.39 10.37
CA TYR A 210 -5.94 2.19 10.25
C TYR A 210 -6.33 2.43 8.81
N THR A 211 -7.55 2.00 8.46
CA THR A 211 -8.11 2.25 7.12
C THR A 211 -8.77 3.62 7.12
N SER A 212 -8.56 4.37 6.06
CA SER A 212 -9.29 5.62 5.81
C SER A 212 -10.73 5.31 5.42
N GLY A 213 -11.50 4.75 6.35
CA GLY A 213 -12.87 4.31 6.12
C GLY A 213 -13.65 5.28 5.24
N THR A 214 -14.30 4.72 4.24
CA THR A 214 -14.99 5.49 3.22
C THR A 214 -16.32 6.09 3.71
N SER A 215 -16.74 5.73 4.92
CA SER A 215 -18.06 6.06 5.48
C SER A 215 -18.06 6.31 7.00
N GLY A 216 -16.91 6.59 7.64
CA GLY A 216 -16.90 6.76 9.08
C GLY A 216 -15.52 6.99 9.68
N THR A 217 -15.44 6.88 11.01
CA THR A 217 -14.21 6.91 11.79
C THR A 217 -13.26 5.78 11.31
N PRO A 218 -11.96 6.05 11.12
CA PRO A 218 -10.99 5.03 10.73
C PRO A 218 -11.00 3.84 11.67
N LYS A 219 -10.95 2.62 11.12
CA LYS A 219 -10.91 1.36 11.87
C LYS A 219 -9.53 0.73 11.75
N GLY A 220 -8.97 0.22 12.83
CA GLY A 220 -7.69 -0.46 12.84
C GLY A 220 -7.84 -1.94 12.46
N ALA A 221 -7.42 -2.35 11.27
CA ALA A 221 -7.36 -3.76 10.88
C ALA A 221 -6.19 -4.44 11.60
N THR A 222 -6.44 -5.62 12.17
CA THR A 222 -5.45 -6.37 12.96
C THR A 222 -4.68 -7.35 12.09
N ASN A 223 -3.63 -6.89 11.40
CA ASN A 223 -2.78 -7.77 10.60
C ASN A 223 -1.91 -8.63 11.53
N THR A 224 -2.05 -9.94 11.47
CA THR A 224 -1.23 -10.86 12.26
C THR A 224 0.15 -11.08 11.62
N HIS A 225 1.09 -11.59 12.41
CA HIS A 225 2.40 -12.00 11.89
C HIS A 225 2.27 -13.06 10.80
N GLY A 226 1.33 -14.01 10.95
CA GLY A 226 1.03 -15.03 9.95
C GLY A 226 0.49 -14.46 8.65
N ASN A 227 -0.43 -13.48 8.71
CA ASN A 227 -0.96 -12.82 7.51
C ASN A 227 0.17 -12.19 6.68
N ILE A 228 1.08 -11.46 7.35
CA ILE A 228 2.19 -10.77 6.70
C ILE A 228 3.20 -11.79 6.14
N ALA A 229 3.60 -12.77 6.95
CA ALA A 229 4.57 -13.78 6.55
C ALA A 229 4.07 -14.63 5.38
N TYR A 230 2.77 -14.97 5.36
CA TYR A 230 2.14 -15.68 4.24
C TYR A 230 2.27 -14.88 2.94
N ASN A 231 1.82 -13.62 2.93
CA ASN A 231 1.90 -12.80 1.73
C ASN A 231 3.35 -12.50 1.29
N ALA A 232 4.26 -12.28 2.24
CA ALA A 232 5.68 -12.10 1.93
C ALA A 232 6.27 -13.33 1.24
N GLU A 233 5.95 -14.54 1.72
CA GLU A 233 6.41 -15.79 1.13
C GLU A 233 5.77 -16.07 -0.24
N ARG A 234 4.49 -15.73 -0.42
CA ARG A 234 3.82 -15.77 -1.74
C ARG A 234 4.47 -14.82 -2.73
N GLN A 235 4.86 -13.61 -2.31
CA GLN A 235 5.60 -12.67 -3.15
C GLN A 235 6.98 -13.23 -3.50
N ARG A 236 7.74 -13.73 -2.52
CA ARG A 236 9.06 -14.33 -2.73
C ARG A 236 9.02 -15.44 -3.79
N THR A 237 8.08 -16.35 -3.68
CA THR A 237 7.95 -17.49 -4.61
C THR A 237 7.28 -17.12 -5.94
N GLY A 238 6.39 -16.13 -5.93
CA GLY A 238 5.56 -15.75 -7.07
C GLY A 238 6.20 -14.76 -8.04
N LEU A 239 7.09 -13.88 -7.58
CA LEU A 239 7.66 -12.80 -8.39
C LEU A 239 8.79 -13.23 -9.32
N GLY A 240 9.37 -14.42 -9.14
CA GLY A 240 10.48 -14.92 -9.97
C GLY A 240 11.79 -14.15 -9.80
N LEU A 241 11.98 -13.48 -8.66
CA LEU A 241 13.19 -12.71 -8.38
C LEU A 241 14.34 -13.61 -7.95
N PRO A 242 15.60 -13.26 -8.28
CA PRO A 242 16.76 -13.95 -7.72
C PRO A 242 16.82 -13.74 -6.20
N GLU A 243 17.39 -14.71 -5.50
CA GLU A 243 17.67 -14.57 -4.07
C GLU A 243 18.59 -13.37 -3.81
N GLY A 244 18.28 -12.60 -2.78
CA GLY A 244 19.06 -11.41 -2.43
C GLY A 244 18.81 -10.21 -3.35
N ALA A 245 17.81 -10.25 -4.23
CA ALA A 245 17.47 -9.15 -5.12
C ALA A 245 17.22 -7.84 -4.35
N THR A 246 17.50 -6.72 -5.01
CA THR A 246 17.15 -5.39 -4.49
C THR A 246 15.69 -5.09 -4.77
N TYR A 247 14.97 -4.66 -3.73
CA TYR A 247 13.62 -4.10 -3.76
C TYR A 247 13.72 -2.59 -3.57
N PHE A 248 12.84 -1.83 -4.21
CA PHE A 248 12.76 -0.40 -3.98
C PHE A 248 11.41 -0.05 -3.32
N ALA A 249 11.45 0.68 -2.22
CA ALA A 249 10.25 1.11 -1.49
C ALA A 249 9.61 2.34 -2.17
N LEU A 250 8.89 2.12 -3.27
CA LEU A 250 8.12 3.16 -3.95
C LEU A 250 6.80 3.43 -3.23
N ALA A 251 6.13 2.37 -2.76
CA ALA A 251 4.99 2.52 -1.87
C ALA A 251 5.45 2.95 -0.46
N PRO A 252 4.65 3.77 0.26
CA PRO A 252 4.99 4.11 1.63
C PRO A 252 5.02 2.88 2.55
N LEU A 253 6.06 2.74 3.38
CA LEU A 253 6.19 1.63 4.33
C LEU A 253 5.12 1.67 5.45
N PHE A 254 4.57 2.84 5.75
CA PHE A 254 3.42 2.96 6.67
C PHE A 254 2.10 2.48 6.06
N HIS A 255 2.06 2.17 4.76
CA HIS A 255 0.92 1.57 4.08
C HIS A 255 1.14 0.07 3.91
N ILE A 256 0.06 -0.72 4.03
CA ILE A 256 0.15 -2.19 3.98
C ILE A 256 0.83 -2.71 2.70
N THR A 257 0.71 -2.02 1.57
CA THR A 257 1.37 -2.40 0.32
C THR A 257 2.89 -2.32 0.44
N GLY A 258 3.45 -1.20 0.91
CA GLY A 258 4.89 -1.04 1.11
C GLY A 258 5.41 -1.98 2.20
N MET A 259 4.65 -2.12 3.30
CA MET A 259 4.98 -3.00 4.41
C MET A 259 5.14 -4.46 3.96
N VAL A 260 4.22 -4.98 3.17
CA VAL A 260 4.15 -6.41 2.82
C VAL A 260 4.85 -6.70 1.51
N CYS A 261 4.52 -5.97 0.43
CA CYS A 261 5.04 -6.30 -0.90
C CYS A 261 6.48 -5.86 -1.11
N GLU A 262 6.96 -4.89 -0.33
CA GLU A 262 8.34 -4.39 -0.47
C GLU A 262 9.20 -4.80 0.73
N LEU A 263 8.86 -4.38 1.96
CA LEU A 263 9.70 -4.66 3.12
C LEU A 263 9.65 -6.15 3.52
N ALA A 264 8.47 -6.71 3.80
CA ALA A 264 8.39 -8.10 4.28
C ALA A 264 8.80 -9.10 3.18
N ALA A 265 8.45 -8.86 1.91
CA ALA A 265 8.87 -9.68 0.78
C ALA A 265 10.39 -9.59 0.54
N CYS A 266 11.00 -8.41 0.69
CA CYS A 266 12.45 -8.23 0.64
C CYS A 266 13.15 -9.05 1.73
N VAL A 267 12.66 -8.97 2.98
CA VAL A 267 13.20 -9.77 4.10
C VAL A 267 13.07 -11.27 3.84
N ALA A 268 11.91 -11.73 3.34
CA ALA A 268 11.70 -13.14 3.00
C ALA A 268 12.66 -13.63 1.91
N ASN A 269 13.11 -12.74 1.01
CA ASN A 269 14.08 -13.02 -0.04
C ASN A 269 15.54 -12.77 0.38
N ALA A 270 15.80 -12.45 1.65
CA ALA A 270 17.08 -11.97 2.14
C ALA A 270 17.69 -10.86 1.25
N GLY A 271 16.86 -9.98 0.73
CA GLY A 271 17.18 -8.94 -0.26
C GLY A 271 17.70 -7.64 0.35
N THR A 272 17.97 -6.66 -0.50
CA THR A 272 18.27 -5.28 -0.11
C THR A 272 17.05 -4.40 -0.34
N LEU A 273 16.57 -3.68 0.68
CA LEU A 273 15.53 -2.68 0.54
C LEU A 273 16.14 -1.30 0.32
N ALA A 274 15.98 -0.75 -0.88
CA ALA A 274 16.40 0.60 -1.23
C ALA A 274 15.29 1.61 -0.89
N LEU A 275 15.68 2.70 -0.25
CA LEU A 275 14.81 3.73 0.33
C LEU A 275 15.21 5.11 -0.19
N ALA A 276 14.23 6.01 -0.38
CA ALA A 276 14.45 7.37 -0.86
C ALA A 276 13.58 8.41 -0.13
N TYR A 277 13.35 8.22 1.17
CA TYR A 277 12.56 9.07 2.06
C TYR A 277 11.09 9.17 1.65
N ARG A 278 10.77 9.95 0.61
CA ARG A 278 9.42 10.13 0.06
C ARG A 278 9.48 10.21 -1.45
N PHE A 279 8.33 10.02 -2.09
CA PHE A 279 8.24 10.11 -3.53
C PHE A 279 8.58 11.52 -4.04
N GLU A 280 9.59 11.57 -4.90
CA GLU A 280 9.94 12.66 -5.79
C GLU A 280 10.49 12.01 -7.08
N ALA A 281 9.96 12.36 -8.26
CA ALA A 281 10.21 11.58 -9.47
C ALA A 281 11.70 11.51 -9.85
N GLY A 282 12.43 12.61 -9.76
CA GLY A 282 13.86 12.65 -10.09
C GLY A 282 14.70 11.83 -9.10
N VAL A 283 14.40 11.93 -7.79
CA VAL A 283 15.09 11.15 -6.74
C VAL A 283 14.86 9.65 -6.93
N VAL A 284 13.63 9.26 -7.26
CA VAL A 284 13.28 7.86 -7.52
C VAL A 284 14.02 7.33 -8.76
N LEU A 285 14.08 8.12 -9.84
CA LEU A 285 14.80 7.74 -11.04
C LEU A 285 16.31 7.59 -10.78
N ASP A 286 16.93 8.53 -10.05
CA ASP A 286 18.33 8.41 -9.65
C ASP A 286 18.58 7.13 -8.82
N ALA A 287 17.68 6.83 -7.86
CA ALA A 287 17.76 5.61 -7.05
C ALA A 287 17.60 4.32 -7.87
N PHE A 288 16.79 4.33 -8.93
CA PHE A 288 16.66 3.20 -9.84
C PHE A 288 17.97 2.90 -10.59
N LEU A 289 18.68 3.92 -11.02
CA LEU A 289 20.00 3.75 -11.65
C LEU A 289 21.05 3.30 -10.65
N GLU A 290 21.05 3.87 -9.45
CA GLU A 290 22.06 3.60 -8.42
C GLU A 290 21.92 2.20 -7.81
N HIS A 291 20.72 1.85 -7.40
CA HIS A 291 20.47 0.60 -6.65
C HIS A 291 20.03 -0.56 -7.53
N ARG A 292 19.71 -0.31 -8.81
CA ARG A 292 19.33 -1.32 -9.82
C ARG A 292 18.29 -2.32 -9.28
N PRO A 293 17.14 -1.87 -8.74
CA PRO A 293 16.17 -2.76 -8.13
C PRO A 293 15.55 -3.73 -9.14
N ALA A 294 15.27 -4.94 -8.68
CA ALA A 294 14.58 -5.97 -9.45
C ALA A 294 13.05 -5.90 -9.30
N TYR A 295 12.57 -5.26 -8.23
CA TYR A 295 11.15 -5.16 -7.94
C TYR A 295 10.78 -3.84 -7.26
N THR A 296 9.59 -3.35 -7.58
CA THR A 296 8.88 -2.32 -6.84
C THR A 296 7.38 -2.40 -7.10
N VAL A 297 6.58 -1.80 -6.21
CA VAL A 297 5.14 -1.60 -6.39
C VAL A 297 4.76 -0.17 -6.04
N GLY A 298 3.97 0.46 -6.89
CA GLY A 298 3.47 1.81 -6.63
C GLY A 298 2.10 2.06 -7.25
N PRO A 299 1.42 3.15 -6.87
CA PRO A 299 0.17 3.53 -7.51
C PRO A 299 0.41 3.99 -8.95
N SER A 300 -0.60 3.88 -9.80
CA SER A 300 -0.56 4.34 -11.20
C SER A 300 -0.09 5.79 -11.34
N THR A 301 -0.44 6.65 -10.38
CA THR A 301 -0.02 8.06 -10.31
C THR A 301 1.50 8.24 -10.17
N ALA A 302 2.19 7.35 -9.44
CA ALA A 302 3.64 7.39 -9.34
C ALA A 302 4.29 7.08 -10.69
N TYR A 303 3.82 6.05 -11.40
CA TYR A 303 4.31 5.73 -12.74
C TYR A 303 4.04 6.85 -13.74
N MET A 304 2.86 7.49 -13.69
CA MET A 304 2.57 8.67 -14.51
C MET A 304 3.56 9.81 -14.25
N ALA A 305 3.90 10.06 -12.99
CA ALA A 305 4.87 11.10 -12.62
C ALA A 305 6.29 10.76 -13.10
N LEU A 306 6.74 9.50 -12.95
CA LEU A 306 8.02 9.03 -13.46
C LEU A 306 8.11 9.16 -14.99
N MET A 307 7.05 8.76 -15.71
CA MET A 307 6.97 8.89 -17.18
C MET A 307 6.98 10.34 -17.65
N ALA A 308 6.47 11.27 -16.85
CA ALA A 308 6.43 12.69 -17.20
C ALA A 308 7.73 13.44 -16.88
N HIS A 309 8.65 12.83 -16.14
CA HIS A 309 9.92 13.47 -15.79
C HIS A 309 10.81 13.65 -17.01
N PRO A 310 11.35 14.88 -17.27
CA PRO A 310 12.10 15.16 -18.51
C PRO A 310 13.38 14.33 -18.66
N GLY A 311 13.95 13.84 -17.56
CA GLY A 311 15.17 13.02 -17.56
C GLY A 311 14.91 11.51 -17.63
N VAL A 312 13.66 11.04 -17.76
CA VAL A 312 13.36 9.61 -17.75
C VAL A 312 13.86 8.93 -19.02
N THR A 313 14.50 7.76 -18.87
CA THR A 313 14.98 6.92 -19.96
C THR A 313 14.62 5.45 -19.72
N ARG A 314 14.81 4.61 -20.73
CA ARG A 314 14.63 3.15 -20.60
C ARG A 314 15.57 2.52 -19.57
N ASP A 315 16.76 3.08 -19.42
CA ASP A 315 17.80 2.53 -18.52
C ASP A 315 17.38 2.55 -17.05
N HIS A 316 16.56 3.53 -16.63
CA HIS A 316 15.99 3.57 -15.29
C HIS A 316 15.16 2.30 -14.95
N PHE A 317 14.59 1.66 -15.96
CA PHE A 317 13.73 0.49 -15.77
C PHE A 317 14.38 -0.83 -16.20
N ALA A 318 15.63 -0.79 -16.67
CA ALA A 318 16.29 -1.96 -17.27
C ALA A 318 16.64 -3.08 -16.26
N SER A 319 16.73 -2.77 -14.96
CA SER A 319 17.05 -3.76 -13.92
C SER A 319 15.82 -4.53 -13.40
N PHE A 320 14.62 -4.01 -13.64
CA PHE A 320 13.40 -4.61 -13.08
C PHE A 320 13.07 -5.94 -13.76
N VAL A 321 12.90 -6.96 -12.93
CA VAL A 321 12.33 -8.26 -13.31
C VAL A 321 10.81 -8.14 -13.31
N THR A 322 10.25 -7.48 -12.28
CA THR A 322 8.81 -7.25 -12.14
C THR A 322 8.55 -5.84 -11.63
N LEU A 323 7.69 -5.12 -12.35
CA LEU A 323 7.11 -3.84 -11.92
C LEU A 323 5.63 -4.04 -11.66
N SER A 324 5.17 -3.64 -10.46
CA SER A 324 3.78 -3.81 -10.06
C SER A 324 3.09 -2.48 -9.80
N SER A 325 1.79 -2.43 -10.09
CA SER A 325 0.94 -1.31 -9.71
C SER A 325 -0.25 -1.81 -8.90
N GLY A 326 -0.52 -1.14 -7.78
CA GLY A 326 -1.61 -1.50 -6.88
C GLY A 326 -2.10 -0.32 -6.05
N GLY A 327 -3.16 -0.53 -5.27
CA GLY A 327 -3.74 0.50 -4.40
C GLY A 327 -4.57 1.58 -5.11
N ALA A 328 -4.50 1.65 -6.43
CA ALA A 328 -5.30 2.54 -7.28
C ALA A 328 -5.62 1.85 -8.61
N PRO A 329 -6.67 2.27 -9.32
CA PRO A 329 -6.95 1.77 -10.67
C PRO A 329 -5.76 1.95 -11.62
N LEU A 330 -5.51 0.94 -12.45
CA LEU A 330 -4.48 0.98 -13.49
C LEU A 330 -5.15 0.99 -14.87
N PRO A 331 -5.18 2.13 -15.58
CA PRO A 331 -5.77 2.20 -16.91
C PRO A 331 -4.99 1.36 -17.93
N PRO A 332 -5.66 0.62 -18.84
CA PRO A 332 -5.00 -0.14 -19.91
C PRO A 332 -4.05 0.74 -20.76
N ALA A 333 -4.50 1.94 -21.11
CA ALA A 333 -3.73 2.90 -21.89
C ALA A 333 -2.39 3.29 -21.22
N LEU A 334 -2.35 3.33 -19.87
CA LEU A 334 -1.11 3.60 -19.14
C LEU A 334 -0.13 2.43 -19.27
N VAL A 335 -0.62 1.19 -19.15
CA VAL A 335 0.21 -0.03 -19.29
C VAL A 335 0.85 -0.08 -20.65
N GLU A 336 0.08 0.13 -21.73
CA GLU A 336 0.56 0.13 -23.10
C GLU A 336 1.59 1.25 -23.35
N LYS A 337 1.28 2.46 -22.88
CA LYS A 337 2.17 3.61 -23.02
C LYS A 337 3.49 3.40 -22.27
N PHE A 338 3.44 2.86 -21.05
CA PHE A 338 4.63 2.55 -20.25
C PHE A 338 5.50 1.51 -20.96
N ARG A 339 4.90 0.41 -21.42
CA ARG A 339 5.57 -0.66 -22.15
C ARG A 339 6.24 -0.17 -23.43
N ALA A 340 5.51 0.60 -24.24
CA ALA A 340 6.05 1.17 -25.48
C ALA A 340 7.22 2.12 -25.23
N GLY A 341 7.14 2.95 -24.17
CA GLY A 341 8.18 3.90 -23.80
C GLY A 341 9.41 3.26 -23.18
N PHE A 342 9.22 2.33 -22.25
CA PHE A 342 10.29 1.88 -21.35
C PHE A 342 10.59 0.37 -21.41
N GLY A 343 9.72 -0.45 -21.98
CA GLY A 343 9.95 -1.88 -22.22
C GLY A 343 9.26 -2.81 -21.23
N PRO A 344 9.43 -2.69 -19.89
CA PRO A 344 8.78 -3.59 -18.94
C PRO A 344 7.26 -3.47 -18.94
N TYR A 345 6.59 -4.57 -18.58
CA TYR A 345 5.14 -4.60 -18.34
C TYR A 345 4.81 -4.16 -16.92
N LEU A 346 3.77 -3.35 -16.72
CA LEU A 346 3.24 -3.01 -15.40
C LEU A 346 2.19 -4.06 -14.99
N HIS A 347 2.54 -4.88 -14.01
CA HIS A 347 1.66 -5.92 -13.47
C HIS A 347 0.66 -5.29 -12.52
N ASN A 348 -0.64 -5.48 -12.79
CA ASN A 348 -1.69 -5.00 -11.91
C ASN A 348 -1.84 -5.91 -10.69
N GLY A 349 -2.24 -5.34 -9.55
CA GLY A 349 -2.53 -6.06 -8.32
C GLY A 349 -3.68 -5.43 -7.54
N TYR A 350 -4.47 -6.28 -6.89
CA TYR A 350 -5.62 -5.89 -6.07
C TYR A 350 -5.49 -6.43 -4.66
N GLY A 351 -5.82 -5.60 -3.70
CA GLY A 351 -5.86 -5.92 -2.29
C GLY A 351 -6.31 -4.76 -1.42
N LEU A 352 -6.52 -5.06 -0.16
CA LEU A 352 -6.98 -4.13 0.88
C LEU A 352 -6.13 -4.33 2.13
N THR A 353 -6.25 -3.42 3.08
CA THR A 353 -5.61 -3.56 4.40
C THR A 353 -6.11 -4.80 5.11
N GLU A 354 -7.39 -5.10 4.98
CA GLU A 354 -8.09 -6.24 5.58
C GLU A 354 -7.68 -7.60 4.97
N CYS A 355 -7.01 -7.62 3.82
CA CYS A 355 -6.39 -8.82 3.27
C CYS A 355 -4.85 -8.71 3.18
N THR A 356 -4.26 -7.86 4.00
CA THR A 356 -2.80 -7.75 4.22
C THR A 356 -2.02 -7.59 2.91
N ALA A 357 -2.43 -6.64 2.06
CA ALA A 357 -1.95 -6.40 0.71
C ALA A 357 -2.46 -7.45 -0.30
N PRO A 358 -1.77 -7.92 -1.39
CA PRO A 358 -2.53 -8.41 -2.52
C PRO A 358 -3.27 -9.72 -2.21
N CYS A 359 -4.52 -9.79 -2.66
CA CYS A 359 -5.28 -11.04 -2.75
C CYS A 359 -5.39 -11.55 -4.20
N ALA A 360 -5.12 -10.68 -5.18
CA ALA A 360 -5.00 -11.03 -6.59
C ALA A 360 -3.88 -10.20 -7.24
N SER A 361 -3.15 -10.79 -8.17
CA SER A 361 -2.10 -10.11 -8.94
C SER A 361 -1.91 -10.75 -10.30
N VAL A 362 -1.44 -9.95 -11.27
CA VAL A 362 -1.05 -10.47 -12.59
C VAL A 362 0.25 -11.25 -12.44
N PRO A 363 0.27 -12.56 -12.75
CA PRO A 363 1.48 -13.36 -12.61
C PRO A 363 2.61 -12.87 -13.53
N PRO A 364 3.88 -12.89 -13.09
CA PRO A 364 5.02 -12.66 -13.98
C PRO A 364 4.97 -13.54 -15.23
N GLY A 365 5.28 -12.95 -16.37
CA GLY A 365 5.21 -13.62 -17.67
C GLY A 365 3.79 -13.68 -18.28
N ARG A 366 2.77 -13.17 -17.59
CA ARG A 366 1.41 -13.00 -18.12
C ARG A 366 1.09 -11.51 -18.34
N GLN A 367 0.12 -11.25 -19.17
CA GLN A 367 -0.49 -9.94 -19.37
C GLN A 367 -1.96 -10.01 -18.98
N ALA A 368 -2.42 -9.01 -18.24
CA ALA A 368 -3.81 -8.92 -17.85
C ALA A 368 -4.70 -8.70 -19.09
N PRO A 369 -5.77 -9.46 -19.28
CA PRO A 369 -6.73 -9.17 -20.31
C PRO A 369 -7.53 -7.91 -19.99
N VAL A 370 -8.03 -7.26 -21.04
CA VAL A 370 -8.98 -6.15 -20.95
C VAL A 370 -10.35 -6.69 -21.30
N ASP A 371 -11.33 -6.51 -20.42
CA ASP A 371 -12.71 -6.89 -20.72
C ASP A 371 -13.26 -6.06 -21.88
N LYS A 372 -13.81 -6.73 -22.87
CA LYS A 372 -14.29 -6.10 -24.11
C LYS A 372 -15.55 -5.24 -23.93
N VAL A 373 -16.32 -5.51 -22.87
CA VAL A 373 -17.59 -4.83 -22.61
C VAL A 373 -17.36 -3.56 -21.80
N SER A 374 -16.63 -3.69 -20.68
CA SER A 374 -16.38 -2.57 -19.75
C SER A 374 -15.10 -1.79 -20.06
N GLY A 375 -14.17 -2.34 -20.85
CA GLY A 375 -12.83 -1.76 -21.05
C GLY A 375 -11.91 -1.89 -19.85
N THR A 376 -12.34 -2.58 -18.79
CA THR A 376 -11.59 -2.71 -17.54
C THR A 376 -10.42 -3.69 -17.68
N LEU A 377 -9.23 -3.29 -17.22
CA LEU A 377 -8.07 -4.18 -17.11
C LEU A 377 -8.25 -5.12 -15.92
N ALA A 378 -8.03 -6.42 -16.12
CA ALA A 378 -8.02 -7.38 -15.02
C ALA A 378 -6.97 -6.99 -13.96
N VAL A 379 -7.32 -7.20 -12.70
CA VAL A 379 -6.41 -6.93 -11.57
C VAL A 379 -5.50 -8.12 -11.24
N GLY A 380 -5.65 -9.21 -12.00
CA GLY A 380 -4.87 -10.43 -11.83
C GLY A 380 -5.71 -11.61 -11.43
N VAL A 381 -5.07 -12.60 -10.85
CA VAL A 381 -5.68 -13.84 -10.37
C VAL A 381 -5.36 -14.06 -8.90
N PRO A 382 -6.25 -14.73 -8.14
CA PRO A 382 -5.96 -15.10 -6.74
C PRO A 382 -4.79 -16.07 -6.62
N GLY A 383 -4.15 -16.08 -5.45
CA GLY A 383 -3.17 -17.12 -5.10
C GLY A 383 -3.82 -18.49 -4.91
N PRO A 384 -3.03 -19.58 -4.89
CA PRO A 384 -3.57 -20.95 -4.78
C PRO A 384 -4.31 -21.22 -3.45
N ASP A 385 -3.91 -20.56 -2.37
CA ASP A 385 -4.53 -20.72 -1.05
C ASP A 385 -5.65 -19.68 -0.80
N THR A 386 -5.95 -18.85 -1.81
CA THR A 386 -6.97 -17.80 -1.74
C THR A 386 -8.16 -18.19 -2.59
N VAL A 387 -9.36 -18.02 -2.04
CA VAL A 387 -10.62 -18.15 -2.77
C VAL A 387 -11.24 -16.76 -2.88
N VAL A 388 -11.51 -16.34 -4.11
CA VAL A 388 -12.25 -15.13 -4.40
C VAL A 388 -13.57 -15.54 -5.05
N ARG A 389 -14.68 -15.03 -4.50
CA ARG A 389 -16.03 -15.26 -5.01
C ARG A 389 -16.71 -13.94 -5.34
N ILE A 390 -17.64 -13.98 -6.25
CA ILE A 390 -18.50 -12.83 -6.57
C ILE A 390 -19.90 -13.10 -6.03
N LEU A 391 -20.44 -12.17 -5.27
CA LEU A 391 -21.66 -12.35 -4.51
C LEU A 391 -22.73 -11.33 -4.91
N GLY A 392 -23.94 -11.81 -5.07
CA GLY A 392 -25.13 -11.00 -5.29
C GLY A 392 -25.57 -10.23 -4.03
N GLU A 393 -26.56 -9.38 -4.17
CA GLU A 393 -27.13 -8.60 -3.06
C GLU A 393 -27.75 -9.50 -1.97
N ASP A 394 -28.20 -10.70 -2.35
CA ASP A 394 -28.71 -11.75 -1.45
C ASP A 394 -27.60 -12.57 -0.77
N GLY A 395 -26.34 -12.27 -1.05
CA GLY A 395 -25.17 -12.98 -0.53
C GLY A 395 -24.86 -14.31 -1.21
N ARG A 396 -25.61 -14.70 -2.24
CA ARG A 396 -25.36 -15.92 -3.01
C ARG A 396 -24.26 -15.70 -4.05
N GLU A 397 -23.55 -16.77 -4.35
CA GLU A 397 -22.53 -16.80 -5.40
C GLU A 397 -23.15 -16.56 -6.78
N LEU A 398 -22.58 -15.62 -7.54
CA LEU A 398 -23.00 -15.32 -8.91
C LEU A 398 -22.19 -16.14 -9.92
N PRO A 399 -22.75 -16.42 -11.11
CA PRO A 399 -22.02 -17.03 -12.21
C PRO A 399 -20.81 -16.20 -12.64
N PHE A 400 -19.81 -16.85 -13.26
CA PHE A 400 -18.69 -16.16 -13.88
C PHE A 400 -19.17 -15.13 -14.92
N GLY A 401 -18.56 -13.95 -14.91
CA GLY A 401 -18.88 -12.81 -15.78
C GLY A 401 -19.98 -11.90 -15.23
N GLU A 402 -20.72 -12.29 -14.21
CA GLU A 402 -21.73 -11.44 -13.60
C GLU A 402 -21.10 -10.54 -12.52
N PRO A 403 -21.36 -9.21 -12.53
CA PRO A 403 -20.81 -8.29 -11.55
C PRO A 403 -21.54 -8.38 -10.20
N GLY A 404 -20.79 -8.46 -9.12
CA GLY A 404 -21.27 -8.47 -7.74
C GLY A 404 -20.19 -8.05 -6.75
N GLU A 405 -20.47 -8.20 -5.45
CA GLU A 405 -19.50 -7.89 -4.42
C GLU A 405 -18.38 -8.93 -4.37
N ILE A 406 -17.13 -8.46 -4.38
CA ILE A 406 -15.97 -9.35 -4.25
C ILE A 406 -15.87 -9.81 -2.80
N ALA A 407 -15.80 -11.13 -2.59
CA ALA A 407 -15.55 -11.74 -1.30
C ALA A 407 -14.25 -12.54 -1.33
N VAL A 408 -13.45 -12.45 -0.27
CA VAL A 408 -12.11 -13.05 -0.21
C VAL A 408 -11.98 -13.92 1.03
N ARG A 409 -11.53 -15.15 0.84
CA ARG A 409 -11.12 -16.06 1.92
C ARG A 409 -9.68 -16.55 1.68
N GLY A 410 -8.85 -16.49 2.70
CA GLY A 410 -7.46 -16.96 2.59
C GLY A 410 -6.62 -16.60 3.82
N PRO A 411 -5.40 -17.15 3.92
CA PRO A 411 -4.52 -16.94 5.06
C PRO A 411 -4.10 -15.48 5.29
N GLN A 412 -4.24 -14.62 4.28
CA GLN A 412 -3.92 -13.19 4.35
C GLN A 412 -5.05 -12.33 4.92
N VAL A 413 -6.28 -12.86 5.06
CA VAL A 413 -7.40 -12.12 5.62
C VAL A 413 -7.19 -11.92 7.12
N VAL A 414 -7.34 -10.68 7.58
CA VAL A 414 -7.19 -10.35 8.99
C VAL A 414 -8.29 -10.97 9.85
N PRO A 415 -8.04 -11.29 11.14
CA PRO A 415 -9.08 -11.80 12.04
C PRO A 415 -10.18 -10.77 12.32
N GLY A 416 -9.92 -9.47 12.15
CA GLY A 416 -10.93 -8.44 12.36
C GLY A 416 -10.38 -7.04 12.55
N TYR A 417 -11.23 -6.17 13.10
CA TYR A 417 -10.87 -4.81 13.47
C TYR A 417 -10.65 -4.70 14.99
N TRP A 418 -9.63 -3.94 15.35
CA TRP A 418 -9.25 -3.69 16.74
C TRP A 418 -10.43 -3.15 17.56
N ARG A 419 -10.86 -3.92 18.58
CA ARG A 419 -11.96 -3.58 19.49
C ARG A 419 -13.28 -3.19 18.81
N ARG A 420 -13.55 -3.75 17.63
CA ARG A 420 -14.78 -3.51 16.86
C ARG A 420 -15.43 -4.84 16.43
N PRO A 421 -15.97 -5.62 17.39
CA PRO A 421 -16.55 -6.92 17.08
C PRO A 421 -17.73 -6.84 16.08
N ASP A 422 -18.59 -5.83 16.21
CA ASP A 422 -19.74 -5.66 15.32
C ASP A 422 -19.28 -5.36 13.88
N ALA A 423 -18.31 -4.44 13.71
CA ALA A 423 -17.74 -4.14 12.39
C ALA A 423 -16.97 -5.33 11.80
N THR A 424 -16.38 -6.16 12.66
CA THR A 424 -15.72 -7.39 12.25
C THR A 424 -16.73 -8.41 11.73
N ALA A 425 -17.82 -8.64 12.47
CA ALA A 425 -18.88 -9.56 12.06
C ALA A 425 -19.56 -9.13 10.76
N GLU A 426 -19.70 -7.83 10.53
CA GLU A 426 -20.25 -7.27 9.28
C GLU A 426 -19.29 -7.47 8.10
N ALA A 427 -18.00 -7.15 8.27
CA ALA A 427 -17.04 -7.14 7.18
C ALA A 427 -16.42 -8.52 6.91
N ILE A 428 -16.31 -9.39 7.91
CA ILE A 428 -15.62 -10.69 7.83
C ILE A 428 -16.51 -11.79 8.42
N PRO A 429 -17.75 -11.99 7.91
CA PRO A 429 -18.60 -13.07 8.36
C PRO A 429 -17.94 -14.43 8.06
N ASP A 430 -17.88 -15.31 9.07
CA ASP A 430 -17.34 -16.67 8.94
C ASP A 430 -15.92 -16.75 8.35
N GLY A 431 -15.09 -15.70 8.57
CA GLY A 431 -13.72 -15.62 8.05
C GLY A 431 -13.62 -15.28 6.56
N GLU A 432 -14.70 -14.82 5.94
CA GLU A 432 -14.73 -14.35 4.56
C GLU A 432 -14.87 -12.83 4.50
N LEU A 433 -13.86 -12.16 3.98
CA LEU A 433 -13.86 -10.70 3.85
C LEU A 433 -14.83 -10.26 2.77
N ARG A 434 -15.81 -9.42 3.12
CA ARG A 434 -16.66 -8.64 2.23
C ARG A 434 -15.94 -7.33 1.91
N THR A 435 -15.45 -7.19 0.69
CA THR A 435 -14.53 -6.10 0.36
C THR A 435 -15.23 -4.75 0.20
N GLY A 436 -16.52 -4.75 -0.07
CA GLY A 436 -17.26 -3.55 -0.49
C GLY A 436 -16.88 -3.06 -1.89
N ASP A 437 -16.04 -3.80 -2.61
CA ASP A 437 -15.70 -3.53 -4.02
C ASP A 437 -16.57 -4.43 -4.92
N ILE A 438 -17.01 -3.87 -6.04
CA ILE A 438 -17.76 -4.58 -7.06
C ILE A 438 -16.83 -5.02 -8.17
N GLY A 439 -16.97 -6.27 -8.57
CA GLY A 439 -16.18 -6.85 -9.63
C GLY A 439 -16.83 -8.09 -10.22
N PHE A 440 -16.17 -8.70 -11.13
CA PHE A 440 -16.53 -10.01 -11.69
C PHE A 440 -15.26 -10.82 -11.95
N MET A 441 -15.44 -12.13 -12.09
CA MET A 441 -14.39 -13.04 -12.51
C MET A 441 -14.82 -13.70 -13.82
N ASP A 442 -13.92 -13.75 -14.78
CA ASP A 442 -14.19 -14.47 -16.02
C ASP A 442 -14.01 -15.99 -15.86
N PRO A 443 -14.46 -16.81 -16.84
CA PRO A 443 -14.30 -18.26 -16.77
C PRO A 443 -12.84 -18.77 -16.70
N ASP A 444 -11.87 -17.95 -17.13
CA ASP A 444 -10.45 -18.26 -17.06
C ASP A 444 -9.83 -17.89 -15.71
N GLY A 445 -10.63 -17.30 -14.81
CA GLY A 445 -10.26 -16.95 -13.44
C GLY A 445 -9.59 -15.58 -13.27
N TRP A 446 -9.63 -14.72 -14.29
CA TRP A 446 -9.19 -13.35 -14.17
C TRP A 446 -10.22 -12.52 -13.41
N LEU A 447 -9.74 -11.79 -12.39
CA LEU A 447 -10.56 -10.90 -11.58
C LEU A 447 -10.53 -9.48 -12.15
N TYR A 448 -11.70 -8.87 -12.24
CA TYR A 448 -11.90 -7.48 -12.65
C TYR A 448 -12.57 -6.71 -11.53
N VAL A 449 -12.00 -5.56 -11.15
CA VAL A 449 -12.60 -4.64 -10.18
C VAL A 449 -13.23 -3.50 -10.96
N VAL A 450 -14.55 -3.41 -10.91
CA VAL A 450 -15.31 -2.40 -11.64
C VAL A 450 -15.31 -1.07 -10.89
N ASP A 451 -15.77 -1.07 -9.62
CA ASP A 451 -15.75 0.10 -8.75
C ASP A 451 -16.10 -0.28 -7.29
N ARG A 452 -16.22 0.72 -6.41
CA ARG A 452 -16.74 0.52 -5.07
C ARG A 452 -18.27 0.56 -5.06
N LYS A 453 -18.89 -0.36 -4.33
CA LYS A 453 -20.34 -0.46 -4.18
C LYS A 453 -21.01 0.88 -3.85
N LYS A 454 -20.38 1.66 -2.97
CA LYS A 454 -20.84 2.98 -2.52
C LYS A 454 -20.53 4.15 -3.47
N ASP A 455 -19.62 3.96 -4.44
CA ASP A 455 -19.25 4.98 -5.42
C ASP A 455 -20.09 4.87 -6.71
N MET A 456 -20.91 3.82 -6.82
CA MET A 456 -21.85 3.63 -7.90
C MET A 456 -22.82 4.82 -7.99
N ILE A 457 -22.97 5.35 -9.19
CA ILE A 457 -23.86 6.45 -9.49
C ILE A 457 -25.18 5.87 -9.99
N ASN A 458 -26.29 6.28 -9.38
CA ASN A 458 -27.62 5.84 -9.79
C ASN A 458 -28.29 6.91 -10.67
N ALA A 459 -27.97 6.90 -11.96
CA ALA A 459 -28.52 7.85 -12.92
C ALA A 459 -29.88 7.36 -13.48
N SER A 460 -30.98 7.83 -12.94
CA SER A 460 -32.36 7.44 -13.35
C SER A 460 -32.62 5.91 -13.26
N GLY A 461 -32.09 5.23 -12.24
CA GLY A 461 -32.19 3.78 -12.07
C GLY A 461 -31.12 2.97 -12.83
N PHE A 462 -30.33 3.61 -13.67
CA PHE A 462 -29.19 2.96 -14.31
C PHE A 462 -27.94 3.08 -13.46
N LYS A 463 -27.29 1.94 -13.21
CA LYS A 463 -26.03 1.87 -12.47
C LYS A 463 -24.89 2.34 -13.38
N VAL A 464 -24.18 3.42 -13.00
CA VAL A 464 -22.99 3.91 -13.69
C VAL A 464 -21.79 3.78 -12.76
N TRP A 465 -20.77 3.10 -13.25
CA TRP A 465 -19.52 2.92 -12.52
C TRP A 465 -18.56 4.05 -12.88
N PRO A 466 -18.13 4.87 -11.90
CA PRO A 466 -17.19 5.96 -12.13
C PRO A 466 -15.98 5.58 -12.95
N ARG A 467 -15.40 4.41 -12.67
CA ARG A 467 -14.20 3.93 -13.36
C ARG A 467 -14.38 3.75 -14.86
N GLU A 468 -15.52 3.25 -15.30
CA GLU A 468 -15.81 3.08 -16.73
C GLU A 468 -15.71 4.41 -17.49
N VAL A 469 -16.17 5.48 -16.86
CA VAL A 469 -16.09 6.84 -17.42
C VAL A 469 -14.67 7.41 -17.30
N GLU A 470 -13.99 7.15 -16.18
CA GLU A 470 -12.59 7.53 -15.96
C GLU A 470 -11.65 6.89 -16.99
N ASP A 471 -11.82 5.60 -17.30
CA ASP A 471 -10.99 4.89 -18.29
C ASP A 471 -11.14 5.50 -19.69
N VAL A 472 -12.34 5.92 -20.07
CA VAL A 472 -12.56 6.67 -21.32
C VAL A 472 -11.85 8.03 -21.28
N LEU A 473 -11.95 8.77 -20.18
CA LEU A 473 -11.26 10.05 -20.02
C LEU A 473 -9.74 9.88 -20.06
N TYR A 474 -9.18 8.85 -19.44
CA TYR A 474 -7.74 8.55 -19.48
C TYR A 474 -7.24 8.21 -20.91
N SER A 475 -8.11 7.74 -21.80
CA SER A 475 -7.75 7.51 -23.21
C SER A 475 -7.64 8.80 -24.02
N HIS A 476 -8.15 9.93 -23.53
CA HIS A 476 -8.03 11.22 -24.20
C HIS A 476 -6.59 11.78 -24.08
N PRO A 477 -5.96 12.23 -25.17
CA PRO A 477 -4.54 12.63 -25.20
C PRO A 477 -4.19 13.78 -24.26
N ALA A 478 -5.12 14.70 -24.01
CA ALA A 478 -4.91 15.87 -23.14
C ALA A 478 -5.14 15.56 -21.64
N VAL A 479 -5.75 14.43 -21.29
CA VAL A 479 -6.07 14.12 -19.89
C VAL A 479 -4.85 13.54 -19.19
N ARG A 480 -4.51 14.12 -18.04
CA ARG A 480 -3.49 13.61 -17.12
C ARG A 480 -4.12 12.70 -16.08
N GLU A 481 -5.18 13.18 -15.40
CA GLU A 481 -5.91 12.45 -14.37
C GLU A 481 -7.40 12.73 -14.48
N ALA A 482 -8.20 11.75 -14.12
CA ALA A 482 -9.65 11.86 -14.09
C ALA A 482 -10.22 11.21 -12.83
N ALA A 483 -11.29 11.82 -12.31
CA ALA A 483 -12.13 11.26 -11.26
C ALA A 483 -13.58 11.57 -11.55
N VAL A 484 -14.45 10.59 -11.34
CA VAL A 484 -15.87 10.69 -11.63
C VAL A 484 -16.67 10.45 -10.36
N VAL A 485 -17.69 11.26 -10.14
CA VAL A 485 -18.60 11.18 -8.99
C VAL A 485 -20.05 11.38 -9.41
N GLY A 486 -20.96 10.81 -8.62
CA GLY A 486 -22.39 11.16 -8.70
C GLY A 486 -22.64 12.48 -8.01
N VAL A 487 -23.44 13.34 -8.66
CA VAL A 487 -23.92 14.59 -8.09
C VAL A 487 -25.45 14.61 -8.15
N PRO A 488 -26.15 15.26 -7.20
CA PRO A 488 -27.59 15.35 -7.22
C PRO A 488 -28.12 15.98 -8.51
N ASP A 489 -29.15 15.39 -9.10
CA ASP A 489 -29.86 15.89 -10.28
C ASP A 489 -31.36 15.82 -10.03
N ALA A 490 -32.05 16.94 -10.24
CA ALA A 490 -33.49 17.09 -9.94
C ALA A 490 -34.39 16.13 -10.75
N TYR A 491 -33.95 15.71 -11.95
CA TYR A 491 -34.72 14.82 -12.82
C TYR A 491 -34.26 13.36 -12.70
N ARG A 492 -32.94 13.13 -12.51
CA ARG A 492 -32.33 11.80 -12.55
C ARG A 492 -32.04 11.20 -11.19
N GLY A 493 -32.25 11.94 -10.11
CA GLY A 493 -31.77 11.60 -8.78
C GLY A 493 -30.28 11.89 -8.64
N GLU A 494 -29.44 11.21 -9.44
CA GLU A 494 -28.02 11.51 -9.60
C GLU A 494 -27.64 11.63 -11.07
N THR A 495 -26.61 12.43 -11.36
CA THR A 495 -25.98 12.52 -12.67
C THR A 495 -24.46 12.39 -12.56
N VAL A 496 -23.80 12.09 -13.67
CA VAL A 496 -22.37 11.86 -13.75
C VAL A 496 -21.64 13.19 -13.91
N LYS A 497 -20.72 13.52 -12.99
CA LYS A 497 -19.79 14.65 -13.07
C LYS A 497 -18.35 14.14 -13.08
N ALA A 498 -17.54 14.68 -13.98
CA ALA A 498 -16.11 14.37 -14.08
C ALA A 498 -15.26 15.55 -13.64
N TYR A 499 -14.20 15.26 -12.89
CA TYR A 499 -13.11 16.16 -12.56
C TYR A 499 -11.85 15.70 -13.27
N VAL A 500 -11.18 16.61 -13.97
CA VAL A 500 -10.04 16.25 -14.83
C VAL A 500 -8.87 17.18 -14.57
N SER A 501 -7.65 16.66 -14.52
CA SER A 501 -6.45 17.47 -14.65
C SER A 501 -5.79 17.22 -16.01
N LEU A 502 -5.25 18.27 -16.60
CA LEU A 502 -4.72 18.23 -17.95
C LEU A 502 -3.20 18.05 -17.99
N ARG A 503 -2.71 17.55 -19.10
CA ARG A 503 -1.27 17.49 -19.38
C ARG A 503 -0.74 18.89 -19.70
N PRO A 504 0.49 19.22 -19.33
CA PRO A 504 1.12 20.48 -19.70
C PRO A 504 1.04 20.75 -21.22
N GLY A 505 0.69 21.98 -21.56
CA GLY A 505 0.58 22.41 -22.98
C GLY A 505 -0.70 22.00 -23.68
N THR A 506 -1.68 21.42 -22.97
CA THR A 506 -3.01 21.11 -23.53
C THR A 506 -4.09 21.95 -22.87
N ALA A 507 -5.14 22.30 -23.60
CA ALA A 507 -6.23 23.14 -23.12
C ALA A 507 -7.59 22.78 -23.76
N PRO A 508 -8.05 21.52 -23.74
CA PRO A 508 -9.39 21.18 -24.22
C PRO A 508 -10.45 21.86 -23.36
N GLN A 509 -11.56 22.22 -23.96
CA GLN A 509 -12.69 22.75 -23.21
C GLN A 509 -13.45 21.60 -22.51
N PRO A 510 -14.12 21.84 -21.37
CA PRO A 510 -14.93 20.83 -20.69
C PRO A 510 -15.95 20.14 -21.61
N ALA A 511 -16.57 20.90 -22.53
CA ALA A 511 -17.52 20.38 -23.49
C ALA A 511 -16.90 19.39 -24.50
N GLU A 512 -15.63 19.56 -24.87
CA GLU A 512 -14.91 18.65 -25.76
C GLU A 512 -14.68 17.31 -25.08
N LEU A 513 -14.30 17.30 -23.80
CA LEU A 513 -14.13 16.10 -23.00
C LEU A 513 -15.45 15.35 -22.78
N ALA A 514 -16.53 16.09 -22.53
CA ALA A 514 -17.87 15.50 -22.42
C ALA A 514 -18.33 14.89 -23.76
N ALA A 515 -18.08 15.56 -24.88
CA ALA A 515 -18.37 15.04 -26.23
C ALA A 515 -17.55 13.79 -26.54
N TYR A 516 -16.27 13.77 -26.18
CA TYR A 516 -15.41 12.60 -26.32
C TYR A 516 -15.96 11.37 -25.60
N CYS A 517 -16.46 11.57 -24.36
CA CYS A 517 -17.12 10.50 -23.61
C CYS A 517 -18.45 10.09 -24.23
N LYS A 518 -19.25 11.06 -24.70
CA LYS A 518 -20.56 10.82 -25.33
C LYS A 518 -20.49 9.93 -26.57
N GLU A 519 -19.42 10.05 -27.34
CA GLU A 519 -19.19 9.21 -28.53
C GLU A 519 -18.83 7.76 -28.21
N ARG A 520 -18.35 7.49 -26.96
CA ARG A 520 -17.77 6.21 -26.54
C ARG A 520 -18.56 5.50 -25.47
N LEU A 521 -19.48 6.19 -24.81
CA LEU A 521 -20.28 5.67 -23.71
C LEU A 521 -21.77 5.75 -24.00
N ALA A 522 -22.55 4.87 -23.39
CA ALA A 522 -23.99 4.93 -23.44
C ALA A 522 -24.54 6.27 -22.91
N ALA A 523 -25.70 6.68 -23.42
CA ALA A 523 -26.26 8.00 -23.14
C ALA A 523 -26.47 8.34 -21.66
N TYR A 524 -26.63 7.35 -20.80
CA TYR A 524 -26.77 7.54 -19.34
C TYR A 524 -25.43 7.55 -18.58
N LYS A 525 -24.31 7.16 -19.21
CA LYS A 525 -23.00 7.01 -18.58
C LYS A 525 -22.07 8.21 -18.72
N TYR A 526 -22.14 8.94 -19.86
CA TYR A 526 -21.20 10.02 -20.09
C TYR A 526 -21.43 11.21 -19.14
N PRO A 527 -20.35 11.91 -18.70
CA PRO A 527 -20.47 13.01 -17.77
C PRO A 527 -21.25 14.17 -18.38
N ARG A 528 -22.22 14.69 -17.62
CA ARG A 528 -23.00 15.89 -17.99
C ARG A 528 -22.25 17.17 -17.67
N GLU A 529 -21.40 17.08 -16.67
CA GLU A 529 -20.51 18.16 -16.25
C GLU A 529 -19.07 17.65 -16.24
N VAL A 530 -18.18 18.49 -16.74
CA VAL A 530 -16.73 18.28 -16.65
C VAL A 530 -16.11 19.52 -16.05
N GLU A 531 -15.36 19.36 -14.98
CA GLU A 531 -14.61 20.43 -14.32
C GLU A 531 -13.12 20.17 -14.43
N ILE A 532 -12.36 21.16 -14.91
CA ILE A 532 -10.93 21.07 -15.07
C ILE A 532 -10.26 21.70 -13.84
N LEU A 533 -9.45 20.90 -13.14
CA LEU A 533 -8.67 21.32 -11.98
C LEU A 533 -7.17 21.28 -12.31
N ALA A 534 -6.40 22.16 -11.68
CA ALA A 534 -4.94 22.12 -11.81
C ALA A 534 -4.38 20.78 -11.31
N GLU A 535 -4.90 20.29 -10.18
CA GLU A 535 -4.61 18.98 -9.60
C GLU A 535 -5.85 18.38 -8.94
N LEU A 536 -5.99 17.06 -9.00
CA LEU A 536 -7.02 16.35 -8.25
C LEU A 536 -6.56 16.11 -6.80
N PRO A 537 -7.44 16.18 -5.80
CA PRO A 537 -7.11 15.87 -4.43
C PRO A 537 -6.72 14.40 -4.30
N LYS A 538 -5.63 14.12 -3.59
CA LYS A 538 -5.06 12.77 -3.42
C LYS A 538 -4.72 12.47 -1.97
N THR A 539 -4.75 11.20 -1.64
CA THR A 539 -4.09 10.69 -0.45
C THR A 539 -2.57 10.74 -0.63
N THR A 540 -1.83 10.57 0.46
CA THR A 540 -0.36 10.45 0.44
C THR A 540 0.14 9.23 -0.32
N SER A 541 -0.69 8.20 -0.45
CA SER A 541 -0.42 7.03 -1.30
C SER A 541 -0.74 7.27 -2.78
N GLY A 542 -1.09 8.51 -3.18
CA GLY A 542 -1.39 8.88 -4.56
C GLY A 542 -2.81 8.53 -5.03
N LYS A 543 -3.68 8.03 -4.13
CA LYS A 543 -5.07 7.70 -4.48
C LYS A 543 -5.93 8.96 -4.50
N ILE A 544 -6.74 9.13 -5.56
CA ILE A 544 -7.66 10.27 -5.70
C ILE A 544 -8.76 10.21 -4.63
N LEU A 545 -9.03 11.34 -3.98
CA LEU A 545 -10.01 11.51 -2.90
C LEU A 545 -11.38 11.91 -3.48
N ARG A 546 -12.13 10.95 -4.06
CA ARG A 546 -13.48 11.20 -4.60
C ARG A 546 -14.44 11.85 -3.58
N ARG A 547 -14.27 11.60 -2.29
CA ARG A 547 -15.08 12.23 -1.24
C ARG A 547 -14.96 13.75 -1.25
N GLU A 548 -13.75 14.29 -1.38
CA GLU A 548 -13.54 15.74 -1.44
C GLU A 548 -14.14 16.34 -2.71
N LEU A 549 -14.12 15.60 -3.82
CA LEU A 549 -14.71 16.04 -5.08
C LEU A 549 -16.24 16.05 -5.02
N ARG A 550 -16.88 15.13 -4.28
CA ARG A 550 -18.34 15.15 -4.04
C ARG A 550 -18.78 16.36 -3.22
N HIS A 551 -17.95 16.85 -2.30
CA HIS A 551 -18.27 18.04 -1.51
C HIS A 551 -18.07 19.36 -2.27
N ARG A 552 -17.44 19.31 -3.43
CA ARG A 552 -17.28 20.47 -4.34
C ARG A 552 -18.44 20.61 -5.34
N ALA A 553 -19.26 19.58 -5.46
CA ALA A 553 -20.30 19.46 -6.49
C ALA A 553 -21.63 20.13 -6.08
#